data_719482744f2a1d5db88e6eb7a3754d1c
#
_entry.id   719482744f2a1d5db88e6eb7a3754d1c
#
_cell.length_a   1.000
_cell.length_b   1.000
_cell.length_c   1.000
_cell.angle_alpha   90.00
_cell.angle_beta   90.00
_cell.angle_gamma   90.00
#
_symmetry.space_group_name_H-M   'P 1'
#
loop_
_entity.id
_entity.type
_entity.pdbx_description
1 polymer ?
#
loop_
_entity_poly.entity_id
_entity_poly.type
_entity_poly.pdbx_seq_one_letter_code
_entity_poly.pdbx_strand_id
1 'polypeptide(L)'
;MRAVLVSTCLLLWGAALHGQDSYSQTGHTQKHDQLTWGPAPAVFPAGAKMAVVSGDPGKDDMFTIQLSMPDGYRIPPHSHPTDEDVKVLKGTLLVGMGDTLDLSKANAIKAGGTGKVPAKMHHYAAAKGATQISVTAMGPFAMTYVNPADDPQTTTHP
;
A
#
# COMPACT_ATOMS: atom_id res chain seq x y z
N MET A 1 25.21 42.24 71.97
CA MET A 1 24.38 41.07 71.63
C MET A 1 23.28 41.57 70.71
N ARG A 2 23.35 41.26 69.47
CA ARG A 2 22.35 41.64 68.44
C ARG A 2 21.74 40.38 67.86
N ALA A 3 20.47 40.20 68.09
CA ALA A 3 19.66 39.11 67.53
C ALA A 3 19.34 39.40 66.07
N VAL A 4 19.64 38.49 65.20
CA VAL A 4 19.28 38.52 63.76
C VAL A 4 18.04 37.62 63.57
N LEU A 5 16.92 38.26 63.20
CA LEU A 5 15.68 37.60 62.78
C LEU A 5 15.86 37.14 61.32
N VAL A 6 15.78 35.82 61.13
CA VAL A 6 15.73 35.21 59.80
C VAL A 6 14.26 35.06 59.42
N SER A 7 13.87 35.83 58.39
CA SER A 7 12.53 35.78 57.79
C SER A 7 12.49 34.67 56.75
N THR A 8 11.66 33.64 57.02
CA THR A 8 11.45 32.52 56.07
C THR A 8 10.37 32.89 55.09
N CYS A 9 10.75 33.11 53.83
CA CYS A 9 9.83 33.34 52.69
C CYS A 9 9.37 31.98 52.16
N LEU A 10 8.12 31.60 52.39
CA LEU A 10 7.48 30.44 51.74
C LEU A 10 7.11 30.82 50.29
N LEU A 11 7.80 30.25 49.34
CA LEU A 11 7.41 30.26 47.92
C LEU A 11 6.39 29.15 47.66
N LEU A 12 5.13 29.54 47.43
CA LEU A 12 4.08 28.67 46.94
C LEU A 12 4.32 28.42 45.42
N TRP A 13 4.74 27.21 45.11
CA TRP A 13 4.85 26.74 43.72
C TRP A 13 3.49 26.26 43.28
N GLY A 14 2.84 27.06 42.47
CA GLY A 14 1.61 26.70 41.77
C GLY A 14 1.90 25.66 40.71
N ALA A 15 1.36 24.45 40.87
CA ALA A 15 1.37 23.40 39.84
C ALA A 15 0.38 23.78 38.74
N ALA A 16 0.87 24.21 37.62
CA ALA A 16 0.08 24.34 36.39
C ALA A 16 -0.19 22.94 35.83
N LEU A 17 -1.42 22.48 35.93
CA LEU A 17 -1.93 21.29 35.26
C LEU A 17 -2.01 21.59 33.75
N HIS A 18 -1.03 21.13 33.01
CA HIS A 18 -1.13 21.08 31.54
C HIS A 18 -2.06 19.92 31.20
N GLY A 19 -3.26 20.26 30.78
CA GLY A 19 -4.16 19.31 30.13
C GLY A 19 -3.51 18.81 28.84
N GLN A 20 -3.11 17.53 28.82
CA GLN A 20 -2.74 16.86 27.60
C GLN A 20 -4.03 16.48 26.89
N ASP A 21 -4.41 17.26 25.88
CA ASP A 21 -5.43 16.86 24.92
C ASP A 21 -4.91 15.62 24.18
N SER A 22 -5.38 14.46 24.62
CA SER A 22 -5.18 13.20 23.93
C SER A 22 -5.97 13.24 22.62
N TYR A 23 -5.31 13.60 21.52
CA TYR A 23 -5.83 13.39 20.19
C TYR A 23 -5.99 11.88 20.00
N SER A 24 -7.20 11.39 20.19
CA SER A 24 -7.59 10.03 19.87
C SER A 24 -7.61 9.90 18.33
N GLN A 25 -6.49 9.47 17.75
CA GLN A 25 -6.46 9.01 16.38
C GLN A 25 -7.25 7.71 16.29
N THR A 26 -8.54 7.81 15.97
CA THR A 26 -9.34 6.66 15.56
C THR A 26 -8.94 6.25 14.14
N GLY A 27 -7.71 5.82 13.99
CA GLY A 27 -7.30 5.09 12.80
C GLY A 27 -7.95 3.71 12.84
N HIS A 28 -8.98 3.49 12.03
CA HIS A 28 -9.53 2.16 11.81
C HIS A 28 -8.51 1.35 11.00
N THR A 29 -7.47 0.85 11.66
CA THR A 29 -6.64 -0.23 11.15
C THR A 29 -7.45 -1.51 11.26
N GLN A 30 -8.09 -1.93 10.17
CA GLN A 30 -8.63 -3.29 10.10
C GLN A 30 -7.48 -4.27 10.36
N LYS A 31 -7.64 -5.13 11.38
CA LYS A 31 -6.68 -6.21 11.63
C LYS A 31 -6.59 -7.07 10.37
N HIS A 32 -5.39 -7.43 9.97
CA HIS A 32 -5.07 -8.25 8.79
C HIS A 32 -5.94 -9.52 8.67
N ASP A 33 -6.40 -10.05 9.80
CA ASP A 33 -7.18 -11.29 9.90
C ASP A 33 -8.68 -11.12 9.55
N GLN A 34 -9.13 -9.89 9.24
CA GLN A 34 -10.55 -9.59 8.96
C GLN A 34 -10.79 -9.02 7.56
N LEU A 35 -9.79 -9.10 6.66
CA LEU A 35 -9.96 -8.60 5.30
C LEU A 35 -10.94 -9.49 4.51
N THR A 36 -11.88 -8.86 3.83
CA THR A 36 -12.79 -9.55 2.92
C THR A 36 -12.11 -9.73 1.57
N TRP A 37 -11.75 -10.96 1.25
CA TRP A 37 -11.10 -11.33 0.00
C TRP A 37 -12.13 -11.73 -1.04
N GLY A 38 -12.02 -11.19 -2.25
CA GLY A 38 -12.76 -11.58 -3.44
C GLY A 38 -11.84 -11.81 -4.63
N PRO A 39 -12.38 -12.24 -5.79
CA PRO A 39 -11.63 -12.19 -7.04
C PRO A 39 -11.13 -10.76 -7.30
N ALA A 40 -9.91 -10.61 -7.83
CA ALA A 40 -9.46 -9.31 -8.29
C ALA A 40 -10.37 -8.79 -9.43
N PRO A 41 -10.54 -7.45 -9.59
CA PRO A 41 -11.30 -6.88 -10.69
C PRO A 41 -10.83 -7.39 -12.06
N ALA A 42 -11.75 -7.40 -13.03
CA ALA A 42 -11.51 -7.98 -14.37
C ALA A 42 -10.37 -7.33 -15.16
N VAL A 43 -9.89 -6.15 -14.74
CA VAL A 43 -8.69 -5.52 -15.29
C VAL A 43 -7.41 -6.30 -14.97
N PHE A 44 -7.42 -7.15 -13.93
CA PHE A 44 -6.31 -8.06 -13.63
C PHE A 44 -6.48 -9.38 -14.37
N PRO A 45 -5.40 -10.03 -14.81
CA PRO A 45 -5.46 -11.41 -15.27
C PRO A 45 -6.13 -12.32 -14.24
N ALA A 46 -6.84 -13.34 -14.71
CA ALA A 46 -7.56 -14.26 -13.82
C ALA A 46 -6.64 -14.98 -12.84
N GLY A 47 -7.14 -15.27 -11.62
CA GLY A 47 -6.44 -16.06 -10.61
C GLY A 47 -5.96 -15.26 -9.40
N ALA A 48 -5.85 -13.94 -9.47
CA ALA A 48 -5.58 -13.13 -8.29
C ALA A 48 -6.83 -12.91 -7.44
N LYS A 49 -6.62 -12.67 -6.14
CA LYS A 49 -7.65 -12.18 -5.21
C LYS A 49 -7.25 -10.82 -4.69
N MET A 50 -8.25 -9.99 -4.40
CA MET A 50 -8.06 -8.64 -3.86
C MET A 50 -8.90 -8.43 -2.60
N ALA A 51 -8.38 -7.63 -1.69
CA ALA A 51 -9.11 -7.10 -0.55
C ALA A 51 -8.81 -5.60 -0.41
N VAL A 52 -9.82 -4.79 -0.07
CA VAL A 52 -9.62 -3.39 0.29
C VAL A 52 -9.25 -3.32 1.77
N VAL A 53 -8.13 -2.67 2.06
CA VAL A 53 -7.63 -2.44 3.43
C VAL A 53 -8.17 -1.12 3.98
N SER A 54 -8.12 -0.07 3.15
CA SER A 54 -8.62 1.26 3.51
C SER A 54 -8.96 2.07 2.26
N GLY A 55 -9.81 3.07 2.41
CA GLY A 55 -10.26 3.91 1.30
C GLY A 55 -11.20 3.18 0.33
N ASP A 56 -11.44 3.82 -0.81
CA ASP A 56 -12.26 3.28 -1.90
C ASP A 56 -11.48 3.46 -3.21
N PRO A 57 -11.01 2.36 -3.85
CA PRO A 57 -10.25 2.45 -5.10
C PRO A 57 -11.02 3.10 -6.26
N GLY A 58 -12.33 3.24 -6.16
CA GLY A 58 -13.16 3.89 -7.18
C GLY A 58 -13.28 5.40 -7.02
N LYS A 59 -12.74 5.99 -5.96
CA LYS A 59 -12.86 7.42 -5.64
C LYS A 59 -11.54 8.16 -5.83
N ASP A 60 -11.61 9.46 -5.99
CA ASP A 60 -10.46 10.37 -6.04
C ASP A 60 -9.98 10.66 -4.61
N ASP A 61 -9.43 9.63 -3.96
CA ASP A 61 -8.87 9.65 -2.61
C ASP A 61 -7.83 8.55 -2.44
N MET A 62 -7.05 8.61 -1.37
CA MET A 62 -6.07 7.57 -1.05
C MET A 62 -6.75 6.26 -0.71
N PHE A 63 -6.27 5.19 -1.30
CA PHE A 63 -6.70 3.83 -0.96
C PHE A 63 -5.50 2.92 -0.71
N THR A 64 -5.76 1.83 -0.01
CA THR A 64 -4.84 0.70 0.14
C THR A 64 -5.59 -0.60 -0.14
N ILE A 65 -5.06 -1.40 -1.05
CA ILE A 65 -5.53 -2.74 -1.34
C ILE A 65 -4.45 -3.77 -1.01
N GLN A 66 -4.88 -5.02 -0.87
CA GLN A 66 -3.97 -6.16 -0.92
C GLN A 66 -4.33 -7.05 -2.09
N LEU A 67 -3.29 -7.56 -2.76
CA LEU A 67 -3.40 -8.51 -3.84
C LEU A 67 -2.73 -9.82 -3.41
N SER A 68 -3.45 -10.94 -3.59
CA SER A 68 -2.93 -12.29 -3.38
C SER A 68 -2.85 -12.99 -4.74
N MET A 69 -1.64 -13.36 -5.12
CA MET A 69 -1.29 -13.93 -6.42
C MET A 69 -0.75 -15.34 -6.25
N PRO A 70 -1.23 -16.33 -7.01
CA PRO A 70 -0.65 -17.68 -7.03
C PRO A 70 0.77 -17.65 -7.61
N ASP A 71 1.52 -18.74 -7.43
CA ASP A 71 2.82 -18.90 -8.06
C ASP A 71 2.74 -18.80 -9.57
N GLY A 72 3.69 -18.09 -10.17
CA GLY A 72 3.75 -17.89 -11.61
C GLY A 72 2.75 -16.87 -12.17
N TYR A 73 1.91 -16.25 -11.32
CA TYR A 73 0.99 -15.20 -11.77
C TYR A 73 1.75 -14.04 -12.39
N ARG A 74 1.23 -13.50 -13.49
CA ARG A 74 1.87 -12.42 -14.24
C ARG A 74 0.88 -11.32 -14.54
N ILE A 75 1.34 -10.08 -14.40
CA ILE A 75 0.66 -8.88 -14.87
C ILE A 75 1.53 -8.35 -16.01
N PRO A 76 1.06 -8.42 -17.26
CA PRO A 76 1.77 -7.91 -18.43
C PRO A 76 2.09 -6.41 -18.33
N PRO A 77 2.95 -5.87 -19.21
CA PRO A 77 3.29 -4.45 -19.21
C PRO A 77 2.07 -3.54 -19.24
N HIS A 78 2.00 -2.66 -18.27
CA HIS A 78 0.89 -1.73 -18.04
C HIS A 78 1.37 -0.46 -17.34
N SER A 79 0.49 0.50 -17.19
CA SER A 79 0.72 1.72 -16.41
C SER A 79 -0.51 2.11 -15.61
N HIS A 80 -0.31 2.96 -14.60
CA HIS A 80 -1.36 3.55 -13.78
C HIS A 80 -1.33 5.08 -13.89
N PRO A 81 -2.47 5.77 -13.68
CA PRO A 81 -2.52 7.25 -13.74
C PRO A 81 -1.76 7.94 -12.61
N THR A 82 -1.58 7.27 -11.47
CA THR A 82 -0.97 7.77 -10.23
C THR A 82 0.21 6.91 -9.80
N ASP A 83 1.04 7.42 -8.90
CA ASP A 83 2.11 6.64 -8.26
C ASP A 83 1.54 5.49 -7.45
N GLU A 84 2.25 4.37 -7.43
CA GLU A 84 1.96 3.24 -6.56
C GLU A 84 3.10 2.99 -5.59
N ASP A 85 2.79 2.92 -4.30
CA ASP A 85 3.67 2.41 -3.25
C ASP A 85 3.33 0.95 -2.97
N VAL A 86 4.28 0.06 -3.27
CA VAL A 86 4.11 -1.39 -3.15
C VAL A 86 4.91 -1.92 -1.97
N LYS A 87 4.29 -2.75 -1.13
CA LYS A 87 4.94 -3.51 -0.07
C LYS A 87 4.67 -5.00 -0.24
N VAL A 88 5.71 -5.81 -0.26
CA VAL A 88 5.57 -7.27 -0.31
C VAL A 88 5.33 -7.79 1.10
N LEU A 89 4.19 -8.45 1.32
CA LEU A 89 3.78 -9.01 2.62
C LEU A 89 4.21 -10.47 2.76
N LYS A 90 4.17 -11.22 1.65
CA LYS A 90 4.53 -12.65 1.58
C LYS A 90 5.08 -12.98 0.20
N GLY A 91 5.99 -13.94 0.12
CA GLY A 91 6.56 -14.42 -1.14
C GLY A 91 7.60 -13.47 -1.73
N THR A 92 7.67 -13.44 -3.05
CA THR A 92 8.58 -12.57 -3.80
C THR A 92 7.87 -11.99 -5.02
N LEU A 93 7.84 -10.67 -5.11
CA LEU A 93 7.37 -9.95 -6.29
C LEU A 93 8.54 -9.68 -7.22
N LEU A 94 8.41 -10.06 -8.47
CA LEU A 94 9.31 -9.66 -9.55
C LEU A 94 8.71 -8.45 -10.25
N VAL A 95 9.42 -7.33 -10.30
CA VAL A 95 8.97 -6.09 -10.96
C VAL A 95 10.01 -5.68 -11.98
N GLY A 96 9.58 -5.47 -13.21
CA GLY A 96 10.41 -4.93 -14.27
C GLY A 96 9.76 -3.72 -14.95
N MET A 97 10.60 -2.86 -15.53
CA MET A 97 10.17 -1.66 -16.23
C MET A 97 10.25 -1.85 -17.74
N GLY A 98 9.35 -1.18 -18.47
CA GLY A 98 9.30 -1.16 -19.93
C GLY A 98 8.13 -1.91 -20.54
N ASP A 99 8.15 -2.02 -21.85
CA ASP A 99 7.01 -2.43 -22.67
C ASP A 99 6.97 -3.95 -22.95
N THR A 100 7.99 -4.67 -22.51
CA THR A 100 8.12 -6.11 -22.76
C THR A 100 8.32 -6.84 -21.43
N LEU A 101 7.52 -7.89 -21.20
CA LEU A 101 7.67 -8.74 -20.02
C LEU A 101 8.93 -9.60 -20.16
N ASP A 102 9.98 -9.23 -19.44
CA ASP A 102 11.27 -9.93 -19.39
C ASP A 102 11.68 -10.18 -17.94
N LEU A 103 11.32 -11.35 -17.43
CA LEU A 103 11.59 -11.69 -16.03
C LEU A 103 13.08 -11.80 -15.70
N SER A 104 13.95 -11.92 -16.71
CA SER A 104 15.40 -11.93 -16.47
C SER A 104 15.95 -10.56 -16.07
N LYS A 105 15.22 -9.49 -16.39
CA LYS A 105 15.53 -8.10 -16.04
C LYS A 105 14.72 -7.57 -14.86
N ALA A 106 13.83 -8.37 -14.31
CA ALA A 106 12.98 -7.96 -13.19
C ALA A 106 13.75 -7.93 -11.87
N ASN A 107 13.50 -6.90 -11.07
CA ASN A 107 13.97 -6.81 -9.70
C ASN A 107 13.11 -7.67 -8.77
N ALA A 108 13.73 -8.48 -7.94
CA ALA A 108 13.05 -9.31 -6.97
C ALA A 108 12.90 -8.58 -5.62
N ILE A 109 11.67 -8.31 -5.23
CA ILE A 109 11.32 -7.72 -3.93
C ILE A 109 10.77 -8.84 -3.06
N LYS A 110 11.49 -9.19 -2.00
CA LYS A 110 11.08 -10.23 -1.04
C LYS A 110 10.13 -9.67 0.02
N ALA A 111 9.48 -10.55 0.75
CA ALA A 111 8.62 -10.19 1.89
C ALA A 111 9.33 -9.21 2.84
N GLY A 112 8.62 -8.14 3.23
CA GLY A 112 9.12 -7.00 3.99
C GLY A 112 9.70 -5.87 3.14
N GLY A 113 10.07 -6.14 1.88
CA GLY A 113 10.59 -5.12 0.95
C GLY A 113 9.48 -4.23 0.38
N THR A 114 9.89 -3.07 -0.12
CA THR A 114 9.03 -2.06 -0.71
C THR A 114 9.56 -1.64 -2.07
N GLY A 115 8.67 -1.11 -2.90
CA GLY A 115 8.99 -0.49 -4.19
C GLY A 115 8.02 0.63 -4.48
N LYS A 116 8.44 1.55 -5.36
CA LYS A 116 7.58 2.62 -5.87
C LYS A 116 7.56 2.54 -7.40
N VAL A 117 6.37 2.64 -7.96
CA VAL A 117 6.16 2.74 -9.41
C VAL A 117 5.60 4.14 -9.68
N PRO A 118 6.34 5.00 -10.41
CA PRO A 118 5.85 6.33 -10.76
C PRO A 118 4.63 6.27 -11.68
N ALA A 119 3.78 7.28 -11.60
CA ALA A 119 2.64 7.47 -12.48
C ALA A 119 3.03 7.36 -13.96
N LYS A 120 2.22 6.68 -14.74
CA LYS A 120 2.37 6.49 -16.20
C LYS A 120 3.63 5.71 -16.62
N MET A 121 4.42 5.20 -15.68
CA MET A 121 5.58 4.36 -15.98
C MET A 121 5.10 2.97 -16.40
N HIS A 122 5.54 2.53 -17.58
CA HIS A 122 5.29 1.17 -18.05
C HIS A 122 6.10 0.19 -17.23
N HIS A 123 5.42 -0.77 -16.64
CA HIS A 123 6.00 -1.81 -15.80
C HIS A 123 5.21 -3.10 -15.89
N TYR A 124 5.81 -4.19 -15.45
CA TYR A 124 5.20 -5.50 -15.36
C TYR A 124 5.55 -6.15 -14.03
N ALA A 125 4.73 -7.10 -13.61
CA ALA A 125 4.96 -7.81 -12.36
C ALA A 125 4.72 -9.31 -12.50
N ALA A 126 5.41 -10.12 -11.68
CA ALA A 126 5.13 -11.54 -11.56
C ALA A 126 5.33 -12.03 -10.12
N ALA A 127 4.57 -13.05 -9.75
CA ALA A 127 4.71 -13.75 -8.49
C ALA A 127 5.70 -14.90 -8.61
N LYS A 128 6.71 -14.92 -7.75
CA LYS A 128 7.61 -16.07 -7.55
C LYS A 128 7.27 -16.75 -6.24
N GLY A 129 6.62 -17.90 -6.32
CA GLY A 129 5.88 -18.50 -5.23
C GLY A 129 4.55 -17.78 -4.98
N ALA A 130 3.70 -18.31 -4.11
CA ALA A 130 2.49 -17.62 -3.68
C ALA A 130 2.87 -16.29 -3.01
N THR A 131 2.45 -15.17 -3.62
CA THR A 131 2.90 -13.81 -3.26
C THR A 131 1.70 -12.97 -2.86
N GLN A 132 1.88 -12.19 -1.79
CA GLN A 132 0.90 -11.21 -1.32
C GLN A 132 1.56 -9.85 -1.20
N ILE A 133 0.92 -8.83 -1.77
CA ILE A 133 1.40 -7.45 -1.73
C ILE A 133 0.33 -6.52 -1.18
N SER A 134 0.75 -5.37 -0.67
CA SER A 134 -0.09 -4.22 -0.40
C SER A 134 0.27 -3.12 -1.39
N VAL A 135 -0.72 -2.49 -1.98
CA VAL A 135 -0.57 -1.35 -2.89
C VAL A 135 -1.33 -0.17 -2.30
N THR A 136 -0.63 0.95 -2.15
CA THR A 136 -1.22 2.23 -1.74
C THR A 136 -1.05 3.22 -2.89
N ALA A 137 -2.14 3.85 -3.29
CA ALA A 137 -2.16 4.81 -4.38
C ALA A 137 -3.29 5.83 -4.21
N MET A 138 -3.26 6.88 -5.04
CA MET A 138 -4.38 7.79 -5.22
C MET A 138 -5.34 7.20 -6.26
N GLY A 139 -6.61 7.13 -5.95
CA GLY A 139 -7.65 6.70 -6.92
C GLY A 139 -8.11 7.85 -7.85
N PRO A 140 -9.02 7.57 -8.78
CA PRO A 140 -9.56 6.23 -9.02
C PRO A 140 -8.53 5.27 -9.61
N PHE A 141 -8.54 4.02 -9.13
CA PHE A 141 -7.64 2.98 -9.65
C PHE A 141 -7.97 2.67 -11.11
N ALA A 142 -6.95 2.74 -11.94
CA ALA A 142 -7.02 2.34 -13.34
C ALA A 142 -5.72 1.67 -13.79
N MET A 143 -5.84 0.76 -14.75
CA MET A 143 -4.72 0.08 -15.37
C MET A 143 -4.88 0.15 -16.88
N THR A 144 -3.81 0.54 -17.59
CA THR A 144 -3.76 0.57 -19.05
C THR A 144 -2.66 -0.36 -19.51
N TYR A 145 -2.99 -1.41 -20.25
CA TYR A 145 -2.02 -2.33 -20.83
C TYR A 145 -1.30 -1.70 -22.01
N VAL A 146 0.00 -1.94 -22.12
CA VAL A 146 0.83 -1.47 -23.24
C VAL A 146 0.38 -2.15 -24.53
N ASN A 147 0.16 -3.46 -24.50
CA ASN A 147 -0.44 -4.20 -25.59
C ASN A 147 -1.93 -4.45 -25.27
N PRO A 148 -2.88 -3.88 -26.04
CA PRO A 148 -4.31 -4.09 -25.79
C PRO A 148 -4.76 -5.56 -25.80
N ALA A 149 -4.03 -6.44 -26.45
CA ALA A 149 -4.33 -7.88 -26.44
C ALA A 149 -4.07 -8.55 -25.07
N ASP A 150 -3.29 -7.90 -24.21
CA ASP A 150 -3.03 -8.37 -22.85
C ASP A 150 -4.11 -7.93 -21.83
N ASP A 151 -5.02 -7.04 -22.23
CA ASP A 151 -6.13 -6.59 -21.37
C ASP A 151 -7.19 -7.70 -21.29
N PRO A 152 -7.40 -8.30 -20.09
CA PRO A 152 -8.37 -9.38 -19.93
C PRO A 152 -9.81 -8.97 -20.24
N GLN A 153 -10.11 -7.65 -20.22
CA GLN A 153 -11.45 -7.13 -20.50
C GLN A 153 -11.76 -7.09 -22.01
N THR A 154 -10.72 -7.08 -22.87
CA THR A 154 -10.89 -7.08 -24.32
C THR A 154 -10.87 -8.47 -24.92
N THR A 155 -10.33 -9.46 -24.21
CA THR A 155 -10.35 -10.87 -24.62
C THR A 155 -11.66 -11.52 -24.24
N THR A 156 -12.74 -11.20 -24.97
CA THR A 156 -13.96 -12.02 -24.94
C THR A 156 -13.64 -13.37 -25.55
N HIS A 157 -13.43 -14.39 -24.72
CA HIS A 157 -13.44 -15.77 -25.19
C HIS A 157 -14.84 -16.08 -25.70
N PRO A 158 -14.99 -16.58 -26.93
CA PRO A 158 -16.24 -17.06 -27.46
C PRO A 158 -16.75 -18.28 -26.69
#